data_0275f40353d285ac03baa46f6acd0c67
#
_entry.id   0275f40353d285ac03baa46f6acd0c67
#
_cell.length_a   1.000
_cell.length_b   1.000
_cell.length_c   1.000
_cell.angle_alpha   90.00
_cell.angle_beta   90.00
_cell.angle_gamma   90.00
#
_symmetry.space_group_name_H-M   'P 1'
#
loop_
_entity.id
_entity.type
_entity.pdbx_description
1 polymer ?
#
loop_
_entity_poly.entity_id
_entity_poly.type
_entity_poly.pdbx_seq_one_letter_code
_entity_poly.pdbx_strand_id
1 'polypeptide(L)'
;MAKLSKAQLRNHRSAEALLAKDKLTLDDQWAIHQNWHEGSVNDITASGAFFTPIDMAMDFAFDACGDTIIDLCAGIGVLAFAVLHRRKFSGSIPNITCVEVNPAYVAVGKKLLPEANWINANIGDVWRELGSFDCAIANPPFGRTGGAPLKSPNYSGAEFEYKVIDIAGQLASYGAFIIPQGSAPFRYSGVQCYDRNEPEKWKRFYAETGIDMECGVGVDTHYHRHGWKSSAPLTEIVTCDFESAVPKRQPDLFA
;
A
#
# COMPACT_ATOMS: atom_id res chain seq x y z
N MET A 1 -15.27 8.33 -16.42
CA MET A 1 -15.37 7.20 -15.43
C MET A 1 -16.17 6.07 -16.03
N ALA A 2 -15.68 4.84 -15.95
CA ALA A 2 -16.50 3.69 -16.26
C ALA A 2 -17.60 3.58 -15.17
N LYS A 3 -18.86 3.59 -15.59
CA LYS A 3 -20.00 3.45 -14.71
C LYS A 3 -19.95 2.05 -14.07
N LEU A 4 -20.08 1.96 -12.74
CA LEU A 4 -20.13 0.67 -12.04
C LEU A 4 -21.19 -0.23 -12.66
N SER A 5 -20.87 -1.51 -12.85
CA SER A 5 -21.84 -2.51 -13.28
C SER A 5 -22.94 -2.68 -12.24
N LYS A 6 -24.10 -3.21 -12.64
CA LYS A 6 -25.21 -3.50 -11.71
C LYS A 6 -24.77 -4.42 -10.56
N ALA A 7 -23.87 -5.36 -10.83
CA ALA A 7 -23.35 -6.28 -9.83
C ALA A 7 -22.44 -5.55 -8.82
N GLN A 8 -21.49 -4.75 -9.30
CA GLN A 8 -20.61 -3.94 -8.45
C GLN A 8 -21.40 -2.98 -7.56
N LEU A 9 -22.42 -2.30 -8.12
CA LEU A 9 -23.27 -1.40 -7.36
C LEU A 9 -24.07 -2.14 -6.28
N ARG A 10 -24.58 -3.34 -6.58
CA ARG A 10 -25.28 -4.18 -5.59
C ARG A 10 -24.34 -4.60 -4.47
N ASN A 11 -23.15 -5.08 -4.80
CA ASN A 11 -22.13 -5.50 -3.83
C ASN A 11 -21.72 -4.33 -2.92
N HIS A 12 -21.47 -3.16 -3.52
CA HIS A 12 -21.14 -1.95 -2.76
C HIS A 12 -22.25 -1.56 -1.79
N ARG A 13 -23.53 -1.56 -2.23
CA ARG A 13 -24.69 -1.28 -1.34
C ARG A 13 -24.82 -2.29 -0.19
N SER A 14 -24.50 -3.55 -0.44
CA SER A 14 -24.45 -4.57 0.63
C SER A 14 -23.37 -4.24 1.66
N ALA A 15 -22.20 -3.81 1.22
CA ALA A 15 -21.12 -3.38 2.11
C ALA A 15 -21.52 -2.12 2.92
N GLU A 16 -22.19 -1.14 2.29
CA GLU A 16 -22.69 0.05 3.00
C GLU A 16 -23.76 -0.31 4.05
N ALA A 17 -24.63 -1.27 3.75
CA ALA A 17 -25.61 -1.77 4.72
C ALA A 17 -24.94 -2.44 5.93
N LEU A 18 -23.84 -3.16 5.73
CA LEU A 18 -23.03 -3.70 6.82
C LEU A 18 -22.36 -2.58 7.62
N LEU A 19 -21.78 -1.58 6.93
CA LEU A 19 -21.19 -0.41 7.58
C LEU A 19 -22.17 0.37 8.43
N ALA A 20 -23.49 0.28 8.21
CA ALA A 20 -24.50 0.94 9.03
C ALA A 20 -24.69 0.29 10.42
N LYS A 21 -24.18 -0.93 10.65
CA LYS A 21 -24.25 -1.60 11.96
C LYS A 21 -23.43 -0.87 13.02
N ASP A 22 -23.88 -0.89 14.26
CA ASP A 22 -23.13 -0.29 15.40
C ASP A 22 -21.81 -1.04 15.66
N LYS A 23 -21.83 -2.36 15.56
CA LYS A 23 -20.65 -3.23 15.70
C LYS A 23 -20.53 -4.16 14.50
N LEU A 24 -19.33 -4.27 13.98
CA LEU A 24 -19.01 -5.19 12.89
C LEU A 24 -18.42 -6.48 13.47
N THR A 25 -18.91 -7.61 12.99
CA THR A 25 -18.22 -8.89 13.18
C THR A 25 -17.02 -9.00 12.23
N LEU A 26 -16.16 -9.99 12.44
CA LEU A 26 -15.04 -10.26 11.51
C LEU A 26 -15.56 -10.58 10.10
N ASP A 27 -16.66 -11.35 9.99
CA ASP A 27 -17.28 -11.67 8.70
C ASP A 27 -17.83 -10.41 8.01
N ASP A 28 -18.42 -9.47 8.79
CA ASP A 28 -18.87 -8.19 8.26
C ASP A 28 -17.67 -7.36 7.70
N GLN A 29 -16.58 -7.26 8.46
CA GLN A 29 -15.37 -6.56 8.04
C GLN A 29 -14.80 -7.18 6.77
N TRP A 30 -14.70 -8.50 6.71
CA TRP A 30 -14.25 -9.23 5.53
C TRP A 30 -15.14 -8.95 4.30
N ALA A 31 -16.46 -9.08 4.47
CA ALA A 31 -17.43 -8.82 3.41
C ALA A 31 -17.38 -7.37 2.92
N ILE A 32 -17.12 -6.40 3.80
CA ILE A 32 -16.95 -5.00 3.41
C ILE A 32 -15.68 -4.84 2.58
N HIS A 33 -14.53 -5.38 3.01
CA HIS A 33 -13.29 -5.33 2.22
C HIS A 33 -13.46 -5.98 0.83
N GLN A 34 -14.23 -7.06 0.72
CA GLN A 34 -14.51 -7.69 -0.56
C GLN A 34 -15.39 -6.85 -1.48
N ASN A 35 -16.39 -6.15 -0.93
CA ASN A 35 -17.51 -5.62 -1.70
C ASN A 35 -17.59 -4.09 -1.77
N TRP A 36 -16.97 -3.36 -0.84
CA TRP A 36 -16.95 -1.91 -0.88
C TRP A 36 -16.05 -1.44 -2.03
N HIS A 37 -16.60 -0.61 -2.94
CA HIS A 37 -15.93 -0.29 -4.19
C HIS A 37 -15.39 1.14 -4.18
N GLU A 38 -14.12 1.30 -4.55
CA GLU A 38 -13.42 2.59 -4.66
C GLU A 38 -14.14 3.57 -5.60
N GLY A 39 -14.73 3.06 -6.69
CA GLY A 39 -15.46 3.85 -7.69
C GLY A 39 -16.81 4.43 -7.24
N SER A 40 -17.21 4.23 -5.99
CA SER A 40 -18.46 4.78 -5.44
C SER A 40 -18.33 6.21 -4.94
N VAL A 41 -17.13 6.68 -4.64
CA VAL A 41 -16.85 8.04 -4.17
C VAL A 41 -16.50 8.92 -5.39
N ASN A 42 -17.23 10.00 -5.59
CA ASN A 42 -17.20 10.83 -6.81
C ASN A 42 -15.85 11.50 -7.13
N ASP A 43 -14.83 11.36 -6.28
CA ASP A 43 -13.57 12.11 -6.37
C ASP A 43 -12.36 11.23 -6.77
N ILE A 44 -12.60 10.01 -7.27
CA ILE A 44 -11.56 8.99 -7.49
C ILE A 44 -10.74 9.22 -8.75
N THR A 45 -11.19 10.06 -9.66
CA THR A 45 -10.51 10.28 -10.96
C THR A 45 -9.11 10.86 -10.82
N ALA A 46 -8.75 11.39 -9.68
CA ALA A 46 -7.44 11.98 -9.42
C ALA A 46 -6.44 11.02 -8.72
N SER A 47 -6.89 9.94 -8.07
CA SER A 47 -6.01 9.20 -7.16
C SER A 47 -5.37 7.94 -7.75
N GLY A 48 -5.89 7.36 -8.84
CA GLY A 48 -5.36 6.08 -9.36
C GLY A 48 -5.39 4.94 -8.33
N ALA A 49 -6.26 5.03 -7.32
CA ALA A 49 -6.34 4.06 -6.25
C ALA A 49 -6.98 2.75 -6.73
N PHE A 50 -6.30 1.65 -6.44
CA PHE A 50 -6.81 0.29 -6.62
C PHE A 50 -6.84 -0.39 -5.26
N PHE A 51 -8.03 -0.77 -4.78
CA PHE A 51 -8.11 -1.49 -3.51
C PHE A 51 -7.66 -2.93 -3.67
N THR A 52 -6.64 -3.29 -2.91
CA THR A 52 -6.08 -4.63 -2.86
C THR A 52 -7.17 -5.66 -2.56
N PRO A 53 -7.25 -6.78 -3.30
CA PRO A 53 -8.09 -7.90 -2.91
C PRO A 53 -7.75 -8.40 -1.50
N ILE A 54 -8.76 -8.68 -0.67
CA ILE A 54 -8.53 -9.07 0.72
C ILE A 54 -7.67 -10.35 0.84
N ASP A 55 -7.89 -11.34 -0.05
CA ASP A 55 -7.11 -12.57 -0.06
C ASP A 55 -5.63 -12.28 -0.39
N MET A 56 -5.35 -11.35 -1.33
CA MET A 56 -4.00 -10.90 -1.63
C MET A 56 -3.37 -10.13 -0.44
N ALA A 57 -4.17 -9.32 0.27
CA ALA A 57 -3.70 -8.62 1.46
C ALA A 57 -3.31 -9.60 2.59
N MET A 58 -4.03 -10.72 2.72
CA MET A 58 -3.69 -11.77 3.70
C MET A 58 -2.36 -12.47 3.36
N ASP A 59 -2.06 -12.68 2.09
CA ASP A 59 -0.76 -13.22 1.66
C ASP A 59 0.34 -12.15 1.80
N PHE A 60 0.07 -10.91 1.41
CA PHE A 60 0.98 -9.76 1.63
C PHE A 60 1.40 -9.62 3.10
N ALA A 61 0.51 -9.89 4.03
CA ALA A 61 0.77 -9.74 5.46
C ALA A 61 1.89 -10.65 6.02
N PHE A 62 2.39 -11.62 5.23
CA PHE A 62 3.57 -12.40 5.59
C PHE A 62 4.86 -11.59 5.49
N ASP A 63 4.89 -10.58 4.62
CA ASP A 63 6.06 -9.71 4.43
C ASP A 63 6.09 -8.53 5.41
N ALA A 64 5.00 -8.27 6.16
CA ALA A 64 4.97 -7.22 7.16
C ALA A 64 5.49 -7.73 8.53
N CYS A 65 6.47 -7.04 9.10
CA CYS A 65 7.15 -7.45 10.34
C CYS A 65 7.16 -6.32 11.40
N GLY A 66 7.69 -6.63 12.59
CA GLY A 66 7.82 -5.66 13.69
C GLY A 66 6.53 -5.42 14.49
N ASP A 67 6.60 -4.61 15.53
CA ASP A 67 5.51 -4.32 16.46
C ASP A 67 4.87 -2.94 16.24
N THR A 68 5.57 -2.06 15.51
CA THR A 68 5.07 -0.74 15.09
C THR A 68 5.03 -0.67 13.57
N ILE A 69 3.84 -0.50 13.00
CA ILE A 69 3.62 -0.56 11.55
C ILE A 69 2.91 0.69 11.06
N ILE A 70 3.36 1.23 9.93
CA ILE A 70 2.69 2.35 9.27
C ILE A 70 2.22 1.96 7.87
N ASP A 71 0.92 2.19 7.58
CA ASP A 71 0.34 2.08 6.24
C ASP A 71 0.25 3.48 5.61
N LEU A 72 1.07 3.74 4.59
CA LEU A 72 1.29 5.08 4.05
C LEU A 72 0.25 5.54 3.03
N CYS A 73 -0.57 4.63 2.52
CA CYS A 73 -1.66 4.89 1.57
C CYS A 73 -2.80 3.93 1.87
N ALA A 74 -3.36 4.04 3.07
CA ALA A 74 -4.14 2.98 3.69
C ALA A 74 -5.48 2.67 2.99
N GLY A 75 -6.04 3.61 2.20
CA GLY A 75 -7.38 3.45 1.65
C GLY A 75 -8.41 3.21 2.76
N ILE A 76 -9.14 2.11 2.70
CA ILE A 76 -10.03 1.67 3.78
C ILE A 76 -9.35 0.70 4.76
N GLY A 77 -8.02 0.54 4.68
CA GLY A 77 -7.21 -0.21 5.64
C GLY A 77 -7.07 -1.71 5.37
N VAL A 78 -7.18 -2.17 4.14
CA VAL A 78 -7.16 -3.61 3.84
C VAL A 78 -5.83 -4.28 4.19
N LEU A 79 -4.68 -3.63 3.91
CA LEU A 79 -3.36 -4.17 4.26
C LEU A 79 -3.16 -4.18 5.77
N ALA A 80 -3.46 -3.07 6.44
CA ALA A 80 -3.42 -2.95 7.89
C ALA A 80 -4.32 -3.98 8.59
N PHE A 81 -5.54 -4.20 8.07
CA PHE A 81 -6.47 -5.22 8.54
C PHE A 81 -5.87 -6.64 8.43
N ALA A 82 -5.32 -6.98 7.28
CA ALA A 82 -4.71 -8.29 7.05
C ALA A 82 -3.52 -8.55 7.99
N VAL A 83 -2.64 -7.56 8.16
CA VAL A 83 -1.49 -7.62 9.06
C VAL A 83 -1.96 -7.81 10.51
N LEU A 84 -2.92 -7.01 10.98
CA LEU A 84 -3.45 -7.11 12.34
C LEU A 84 -4.02 -8.51 12.61
N HIS A 85 -4.88 -9.02 11.72
CA HIS A 85 -5.51 -10.32 11.91
C HIS A 85 -4.49 -11.46 11.87
N ARG A 86 -3.54 -11.41 10.95
CA ARG A 86 -2.49 -12.42 10.89
C ARG A 86 -1.65 -12.46 12.15
N ARG A 87 -1.24 -11.30 12.66
CA ARG A 87 -0.45 -11.16 13.88
C ARG A 87 -1.22 -11.59 15.13
N LYS A 88 -2.52 -11.33 15.20
CA LYS A 88 -3.38 -11.82 16.28
C LYS A 88 -3.37 -13.35 16.38
N PHE A 89 -3.33 -14.07 15.27
CA PHE A 89 -3.22 -15.54 15.26
C PHE A 89 -1.88 -16.03 15.83
N SER A 90 -0.80 -15.26 15.68
CA SER A 90 0.50 -15.58 16.28
C SER A 90 0.68 -15.04 17.70
N GLY A 91 -0.36 -14.45 18.30
CA GLY A 91 -0.34 -13.94 19.68
C GLY A 91 0.31 -12.56 19.84
N SER A 92 0.61 -11.85 18.76
CA SER A 92 1.13 -10.48 18.78
C SER A 92 0.10 -9.50 18.24
N ILE A 93 0.01 -8.30 18.81
CA ILE A 93 -0.88 -7.23 18.34
C ILE A 93 0.01 -6.02 18.03
N PRO A 94 0.28 -5.74 16.75
CA PRO A 94 1.10 -4.60 16.36
C PRO A 94 0.34 -3.28 16.60
N ASN A 95 1.08 -2.22 16.90
CA ASN A 95 0.56 -0.86 16.86
C ASN A 95 0.58 -0.36 15.42
N ILE A 96 -0.59 -0.14 14.84
CA ILE A 96 -0.73 0.23 13.42
C ILE A 96 -1.16 1.69 13.30
N THR A 97 -0.45 2.46 12.50
CA THR A 97 -0.82 3.80 12.06
C THR A 97 -1.17 3.76 10.58
N CYS A 98 -2.34 4.30 10.21
CA CYS A 98 -2.84 4.40 8.85
C CYS A 98 -2.88 5.86 8.41
N VAL A 99 -2.21 6.20 7.30
CA VAL A 99 -2.25 7.53 6.68
C VAL A 99 -3.04 7.44 5.38
N GLU A 100 -4.09 8.26 5.27
CA GLU A 100 -4.96 8.29 4.08
C GLU A 100 -5.45 9.71 3.84
N VAL A 101 -5.35 10.16 2.59
CA VAL A 101 -5.71 11.52 2.19
C VAL A 101 -7.23 11.72 2.06
N ASN A 102 -7.95 10.67 1.64
CA ASN A 102 -9.39 10.75 1.41
C ASN A 102 -10.18 10.58 2.72
N PRO A 103 -10.87 11.62 3.21
CA PRO A 103 -11.60 11.55 4.49
C PRO A 103 -12.76 10.53 4.47
N ALA A 104 -13.34 10.24 3.32
CA ALA A 104 -14.38 9.21 3.20
C ALA A 104 -13.80 7.81 3.41
N TYR A 105 -12.59 7.56 2.91
CA TYR A 105 -11.89 6.28 3.15
C TYR A 105 -11.48 6.14 4.61
N VAL A 106 -10.96 7.22 5.22
CA VAL A 106 -10.64 7.25 6.64
C VAL A 106 -11.86 6.95 7.52
N ALA A 107 -13.03 7.49 7.18
CA ALA A 107 -14.27 7.23 7.93
C ALA A 107 -14.67 5.75 7.88
N VAL A 108 -14.55 5.11 6.72
CA VAL A 108 -14.79 3.67 6.55
C VAL A 108 -13.71 2.87 7.30
N GLY A 109 -12.45 3.22 7.12
CA GLY A 109 -11.30 2.55 7.74
C GLY A 109 -11.35 2.55 9.26
N LYS A 110 -11.68 3.69 9.89
CA LYS A 110 -11.88 3.79 11.35
C LYS A 110 -12.95 2.84 11.87
N LYS A 111 -13.96 2.53 11.06
CA LYS A 111 -15.01 1.59 11.43
C LYS A 111 -14.60 0.14 11.23
N LEU A 112 -13.78 -0.13 10.19
CA LEU A 112 -13.25 -1.45 9.89
C LEU A 112 -12.09 -1.85 10.82
N LEU A 113 -11.26 -0.90 11.20
CA LEU A 113 -10.06 -1.12 12.00
C LEU A 113 -9.95 -0.05 13.10
N PRO A 114 -10.85 -0.11 14.12
CA PRO A 114 -10.88 0.88 15.19
C PRO A 114 -9.64 0.83 16.10
N GLU A 115 -8.88 -0.26 16.08
CA GLU A 115 -7.65 -0.44 16.83
C GLU A 115 -6.46 0.34 16.25
N ALA A 116 -6.51 0.73 14.96
CA ALA A 116 -5.44 1.49 14.32
C ALA A 116 -5.56 3.00 14.62
N ASN A 117 -4.40 3.66 14.64
CA ASN A 117 -4.33 5.12 14.65
C ASN A 117 -4.51 5.66 13.22
N TRP A 118 -5.56 6.46 12.96
CA TRP A 118 -5.87 6.99 11.64
C TRP A 118 -5.54 8.47 11.52
N ILE A 119 -4.69 8.80 10.55
CA ILE A 119 -4.29 10.16 10.20
C ILE A 119 -4.88 10.50 8.83
N ASN A 120 -5.78 11.49 8.79
CA ASN A 120 -6.33 11.99 7.53
C ASN A 120 -5.42 13.10 6.99
N ALA A 121 -4.47 12.74 6.15
CA ALA A 121 -3.50 13.66 5.58
C ALA A 121 -2.86 13.10 4.30
N ASN A 122 -2.26 13.98 3.50
CA ASN A 122 -1.35 13.55 2.44
C ASN A 122 0.00 13.18 3.08
N ILE A 123 0.51 12.00 2.81
CA ILE A 123 1.78 11.52 3.36
C ILE A 123 2.95 12.48 3.08
N GLY A 124 2.94 13.11 1.91
CA GLY A 124 3.97 14.09 1.53
C GLY A 124 4.05 15.31 2.44
N ASP A 125 2.95 15.65 3.11
CA ASP A 125 2.86 16.82 3.98
C ASP A 125 3.23 16.50 5.43
N VAL A 126 2.95 15.26 5.88
CA VAL A 126 3.02 14.91 7.32
C VAL A 126 4.17 13.98 7.68
N TRP A 127 4.84 13.32 6.75
CA TRP A 127 5.83 12.28 7.06
C TRP A 127 6.94 12.73 8.01
N ARG A 128 7.35 14.02 7.98
CA ARG A 128 8.40 14.55 8.86
C ARG A 128 7.97 14.68 10.32
N GLU A 129 6.66 14.67 10.57
CA GLU A 129 6.07 14.79 11.90
C GLU A 129 5.73 13.42 12.51
N LEU A 130 5.82 12.36 11.69
CA LEU A 130 5.58 11.00 12.14
C LEU A 130 6.84 10.44 12.82
N GLY A 131 6.63 9.58 13.82
CA GLY A 131 7.72 8.89 14.52
C GLY A 131 8.38 7.81 13.66
N SER A 132 9.19 6.97 14.30
CA SER A 132 9.83 5.82 13.66
C SER A 132 8.99 4.56 13.86
N PHE A 133 9.05 3.66 12.88
CA PHE A 133 8.32 2.40 12.84
C PHE A 133 9.27 1.24 12.52
N ASP A 134 8.87 0.03 12.89
CA ASP A 134 9.61 -1.16 12.49
C ASP A 134 9.38 -1.47 11.01
N CYS A 135 8.13 -1.28 10.54
CA CYS A 135 7.76 -1.62 9.18
C CYS A 135 6.81 -0.59 8.56
N ALA A 136 7.08 -0.21 7.31
CA ALA A 136 6.17 0.55 6.47
C ALA A 136 5.51 -0.36 5.44
N ILE A 137 4.19 -0.22 5.25
CA ILE A 137 3.44 -0.94 4.23
C ILE A 137 2.69 0.05 3.34
N ALA A 138 2.46 -0.30 2.08
CA ALA A 138 1.56 0.45 1.21
C ALA A 138 1.17 -0.32 -0.06
N ASN A 139 -0.02 0.00 -0.56
CA ASN A 139 -0.40 -0.14 -1.97
C ASN A 139 -0.62 1.28 -2.52
N PRO A 140 0.45 2.01 -2.89
CA PRO A 140 0.33 3.40 -3.31
C PRO A 140 -0.36 3.52 -4.67
N PRO A 141 -0.89 4.69 -5.04
CA PRO A 141 -1.26 4.99 -6.41
C PRO A 141 -0.10 4.71 -7.38
N PHE A 142 -0.42 4.19 -8.57
CA PHE A 142 0.61 3.75 -9.53
C PHE A 142 0.96 4.83 -10.54
N GLY A 143 2.25 4.96 -10.84
CA GLY A 143 2.77 5.82 -11.88
C GLY A 143 2.61 7.31 -11.58
N ARG A 144 2.23 8.08 -12.63
CA ARG A 144 2.02 9.53 -12.49
C ARG A 144 0.58 9.81 -12.05
N THR A 145 0.40 10.41 -10.88
CA THR A 145 -0.91 10.84 -10.39
C THR A 145 -1.25 12.23 -10.91
N GLY A 146 -2.55 12.49 -11.17
CA GLY A 146 -3.03 13.77 -11.70
C GLY A 146 -3.09 14.93 -10.69
N GLY A 147 -2.63 14.74 -9.45
CA GLY A 147 -2.62 15.75 -8.39
C GLY A 147 -1.30 16.53 -8.29
N ALA A 148 -1.15 17.32 -7.22
CA ALA A 148 0.11 17.97 -6.90
C ALA A 148 1.21 16.91 -6.74
N PRO A 149 2.42 17.13 -7.31
CA PRO A 149 3.48 16.13 -7.29
C PRO A 149 3.92 15.87 -5.85
N LEU A 150 3.85 14.60 -5.41
CA LEU A 150 4.44 14.17 -4.16
C LEU A 150 5.95 14.47 -4.19
N LYS A 151 6.47 15.13 -3.17
CA LYS A 151 7.90 15.31 -2.98
C LYS A 151 8.42 14.25 -2.03
N SER A 152 9.49 13.59 -2.41
CA SER A 152 10.19 12.62 -1.57
C SER A 152 11.63 13.08 -1.29
N PRO A 153 12.29 12.54 -0.27
CA PRO A 153 13.60 13.03 0.18
C PRO A 153 14.70 12.98 -0.88
N ASN A 154 14.80 11.84 -1.58
CA ASN A 154 15.93 11.54 -2.46
C ASN A 154 15.51 11.33 -3.92
N TYR A 155 14.34 10.69 -4.16
CA TYR A 155 13.90 10.34 -5.50
C TYR A 155 13.26 11.52 -6.22
N SER A 156 13.86 11.89 -7.37
CA SER A 156 13.42 13.03 -8.19
C SER A 156 12.50 12.65 -9.37
N GLY A 157 12.25 11.35 -9.60
CA GLY A 157 11.41 10.85 -10.68
C GLY A 157 9.92 11.12 -10.47
N ALA A 158 9.10 10.63 -11.40
CA ALA A 158 7.68 10.92 -11.43
C ALA A 158 6.80 9.81 -10.81
N GLU A 159 7.35 8.63 -10.63
CA GLU A 159 6.64 7.44 -10.19
C GLU A 159 6.24 7.57 -8.71
N PHE A 160 4.93 7.56 -8.47
CA PHE A 160 4.39 7.81 -7.13
C PHE A 160 4.77 6.70 -6.14
N GLU A 161 4.74 5.45 -6.58
CA GLU A 161 5.14 4.29 -5.80
C GLU A 161 6.57 4.41 -5.27
N TYR A 162 7.49 4.88 -6.08
CA TYR A 162 8.88 5.08 -5.65
C TYR A 162 9.05 6.21 -4.63
N LYS A 163 8.27 7.27 -4.77
CA LYS A 163 8.28 8.36 -3.79
C LYS A 163 7.76 7.92 -2.44
N VAL A 164 6.74 7.06 -2.42
CA VAL A 164 6.21 6.48 -1.17
C VAL A 164 7.26 5.58 -0.53
N ILE A 165 7.97 4.74 -1.30
CA ILE A 165 9.05 3.88 -0.78
C ILE A 165 10.23 4.73 -0.25
N ASP A 166 10.61 5.81 -0.92
CA ASP A 166 11.64 6.73 -0.46
C ASP A 166 11.27 7.43 0.86
N ILE A 167 9.99 7.83 1.01
CA ILE A 167 9.47 8.34 2.28
C ILE A 167 9.48 7.25 3.35
N ALA A 168 9.07 6.03 3.01
CA ALA A 168 9.06 4.90 3.93
C ALA A 168 10.44 4.63 4.53
N GLY A 169 11.51 4.74 3.72
CA GLY A 169 12.89 4.61 4.17
C GLY A 169 13.36 5.68 5.16
N GLN A 170 12.59 6.76 5.35
CA GLN A 170 12.84 7.75 6.41
C GLN A 170 12.07 7.45 7.69
N LEU A 171 11.09 6.56 7.62
CA LEU A 171 10.15 6.30 8.72
C LEU A 171 10.32 4.91 9.34
N ALA A 172 10.86 3.95 8.60
CA ALA A 172 10.91 2.57 9.05
C ALA A 172 12.24 1.91 8.73
N SER A 173 12.58 0.83 9.46
CA SER A 173 13.75 -0.01 9.17
C SER A 173 13.50 -1.03 8.07
N TYR A 174 12.23 -1.39 7.83
CA TYR A 174 11.81 -2.35 6.82
C TYR A 174 10.53 -1.90 6.12
N GLY A 175 10.26 -2.43 4.93
CA GLY A 175 9.01 -2.12 4.24
C GLY A 175 8.55 -3.21 3.29
N ALA A 176 7.22 -3.31 3.11
CA ALA A 176 6.57 -4.16 2.12
C ALA A 176 5.58 -3.36 1.30
N PHE A 177 5.63 -3.49 -0.02
CA PHE A 177 4.84 -2.66 -0.92
C PHE A 177 4.26 -3.45 -2.08
N ILE A 178 3.06 -3.08 -2.52
CA ILE A 178 2.47 -3.54 -3.78
C ILE A 178 2.77 -2.47 -4.82
N ILE A 179 3.49 -2.82 -5.88
CA ILE A 179 3.87 -1.88 -6.94
C ILE A 179 3.57 -2.46 -8.33
N PRO A 180 3.51 -1.64 -9.39
CA PRO A 180 3.42 -2.16 -10.75
C PRO A 180 4.59 -3.11 -11.06
N GLN A 181 4.32 -4.26 -11.69
CA GLN A 181 5.35 -5.23 -12.07
C GLN A 181 6.48 -4.59 -12.88
N GLY A 182 6.16 -3.63 -13.77
CA GLY A 182 7.18 -2.88 -14.51
C GLY A 182 7.97 -1.87 -13.67
N SER A 183 7.70 -1.73 -12.36
CA SER A 183 8.47 -0.91 -11.41
C SER A 183 9.35 -1.77 -10.49
N ALA A 184 9.11 -3.07 -10.40
CA ALA A 184 9.95 -3.98 -9.64
C ALA A 184 11.25 -4.32 -10.43
N PRO A 185 12.38 -4.60 -9.73
CA PRO A 185 13.63 -5.05 -10.38
C PRO A 185 13.60 -6.55 -10.70
N PHE A 186 12.45 -7.18 -10.63
CA PHE A 186 12.25 -8.59 -10.92
C PHE A 186 10.85 -8.84 -11.45
N ARG A 187 10.65 -10.04 -11.98
CA ARG A 187 9.36 -10.60 -12.32
C ARG A 187 9.20 -11.92 -11.60
N TYR A 188 8.15 -12.03 -10.81
CA TYR A 188 7.77 -13.24 -10.08
C TYR A 188 6.32 -13.61 -10.39
N SER A 189 5.43 -12.63 -10.37
CA SER A 189 4.01 -12.83 -10.56
C SER A 189 3.65 -13.18 -12.01
N GLY A 190 2.92 -14.28 -12.18
CA GLY A 190 2.45 -14.75 -13.48
C GLY A 190 3.52 -15.34 -14.39
N VAL A 191 4.71 -15.70 -13.88
CA VAL A 191 5.78 -16.36 -14.60
C VAL A 191 6.15 -17.70 -13.96
N GLN A 192 6.81 -18.58 -14.72
CA GLN A 192 7.20 -19.92 -14.21
C GLN A 192 8.39 -19.88 -13.25
N CYS A 193 9.28 -18.92 -13.43
CA CYS A 193 10.50 -18.76 -12.64
C CYS A 193 10.73 -17.29 -12.32
N TYR A 194 11.33 -17.05 -11.15
CA TYR A 194 11.85 -15.73 -10.79
C TYR A 194 12.85 -15.25 -11.84
N ASP A 195 12.71 -14.00 -12.26
CA ASP A 195 13.58 -13.34 -13.23
C ASP A 195 13.98 -11.94 -12.74
N ARG A 196 15.26 -11.72 -12.47
CA ARG A 196 15.78 -10.38 -12.15
C ARG A 196 15.77 -9.55 -13.42
N ASN A 197 14.90 -8.55 -13.47
CA ASN A 197 14.70 -7.67 -14.62
C ASN A 197 14.66 -6.22 -14.16
N GLU A 198 15.76 -5.52 -14.31
CA GLU A 198 15.98 -4.17 -13.77
C GLU A 198 15.59 -3.09 -14.79
N PRO A 199 14.36 -2.54 -14.73
CA PRO A 199 13.95 -1.49 -15.65
C PRO A 199 14.69 -0.19 -15.36
N GLU A 200 14.89 0.67 -16.37
CA GLU A 200 15.64 1.92 -16.27
C GLU A 200 15.11 2.87 -15.18
N LYS A 201 13.78 2.90 -14.97
CA LYS A 201 13.19 3.69 -13.89
C LYS A 201 13.57 3.18 -12.49
N TRP A 202 13.73 1.86 -12.31
CA TRP A 202 14.21 1.28 -11.06
C TRP A 202 15.72 1.57 -10.88
N LYS A 203 16.53 1.43 -11.92
CA LYS A 203 17.97 1.78 -11.85
C LYS A 203 18.17 3.22 -11.42
N ARG A 204 17.35 4.14 -11.95
CA ARG A 204 17.36 5.53 -11.51
C ARG A 204 16.96 5.66 -10.04
N PHE A 205 15.87 5.00 -9.59
CA PHE A 205 15.42 5.00 -8.20
C PHE A 205 16.52 4.48 -7.27
N TYR A 206 17.09 3.32 -7.60
CA TYR A 206 18.20 2.74 -6.83
C TYR A 206 19.42 3.66 -6.84
N ALA A 207 19.73 4.26 -7.99
CA ALA A 207 20.83 5.22 -8.11
C ALA A 207 20.64 6.45 -7.23
N GLU A 208 19.44 6.95 -7.04
CA GLU A 208 19.14 8.16 -6.25
C GLU A 208 18.97 7.85 -4.76
N THR A 209 18.43 6.68 -4.39
CA THR A 209 18.03 6.35 -3.00
C THR A 209 18.92 5.32 -2.31
N GLY A 210 19.55 4.43 -3.06
CA GLY A 210 20.26 3.26 -2.53
C GLY A 210 19.33 2.12 -2.06
N ILE A 211 18.02 2.28 -2.19
CA ILE A 211 17.04 1.30 -1.72
C ILE A 211 16.87 0.19 -2.77
N ASP A 212 17.20 -1.05 -2.41
CA ASP A 212 16.94 -2.24 -3.22
C ASP A 212 15.56 -2.84 -2.89
N MET A 213 15.09 -3.71 -3.78
CA MET A 213 13.78 -4.35 -3.68
C MET A 213 13.92 -5.85 -3.93
N GLU A 214 13.37 -6.65 -3.01
CA GLU A 214 13.34 -8.11 -3.08
C GLU A 214 11.90 -8.63 -3.15
N CYS A 215 11.71 -9.88 -3.57
CA CYS A 215 10.39 -10.47 -3.70
C CYS A 215 9.78 -10.98 -2.37
N GLY A 216 10.46 -10.78 -1.23
CA GLY A 216 10.00 -11.24 0.08
C GLY A 216 9.70 -12.73 0.12
N VAL A 217 8.57 -13.12 0.71
CA VAL A 217 8.14 -14.53 0.78
C VAL A 217 7.70 -15.11 -0.56
N GLY A 218 7.61 -14.30 -1.62
CA GLY A 218 7.26 -14.76 -2.96
C GLY A 218 5.75 -15.02 -3.13
N VAL A 219 4.95 -13.97 -3.11
CA VAL A 219 3.51 -14.04 -3.42
C VAL A 219 3.26 -13.80 -4.91
N ASP A 220 2.64 -14.77 -5.60
CA ASP A 220 2.19 -14.59 -6.98
C ASP A 220 0.89 -13.77 -7.02
N THR A 221 1.03 -12.47 -7.26
CA THR A 221 -0.12 -11.54 -7.31
C THR A 221 -1.07 -11.83 -8.47
N HIS A 222 -0.60 -12.52 -9.53
CA HIS A 222 -1.43 -12.92 -10.66
C HIS A 222 -2.51 -13.93 -10.25
N TYR A 223 -2.27 -14.74 -9.22
CA TYR A 223 -3.28 -15.64 -8.65
C TYR A 223 -4.52 -14.88 -8.20
N HIS A 224 -4.33 -13.67 -7.66
CA HIS A 224 -5.38 -12.81 -7.13
C HIS A 224 -6.03 -11.87 -8.16
N ARG A 225 -5.69 -11.98 -9.46
CA ARG A 225 -6.16 -11.06 -10.52
C ARG A 225 -7.67 -10.89 -10.61
N HIS A 226 -8.44 -11.90 -10.23
CA HIS A 226 -9.91 -11.87 -10.26
C HIS A 226 -10.54 -11.19 -9.04
N GLY A 227 -9.75 -10.89 -8.00
CA GLY A 227 -10.20 -10.20 -6.79
C GLY A 227 -10.23 -8.68 -6.92
N TRP A 228 -9.58 -8.09 -7.93
CA TRP A 228 -9.60 -6.66 -8.15
C TRP A 228 -10.99 -6.18 -8.58
N LYS A 229 -11.45 -5.07 -8.01
CA LYS A 229 -12.83 -4.58 -8.21
C LYS A 229 -13.00 -3.79 -9.51
N SER A 230 -11.93 -3.17 -10.00
CA SER A 230 -11.91 -2.45 -11.28
C SER A 230 -11.03 -3.19 -12.30
N SER A 231 -9.94 -2.60 -12.77
CA SER A 231 -8.97 -3.30 -13.60
C SER A 231 -7.98 -4.06 -12.72
N ALA A 232 -7.56 -5.27 -13.14
CA ALA A 232 -6.51 -6.00 -12.48
C ALA A 232 -5.13 -5.50 -12.96
N PRO A 233 -4.40 -4.68 -12.19
CA PRO A 233 -3.06 -4.27 -12.55
C PRO A 233 -2.10 -5.46 -12.45
N LEU A 234 -1.08 -5.49 -13.30
CA LEU A 234 0.05 -6.39 -13.11
C LEU A 234 0.95 -5.81 -12.02
N THR A 235 1.06 -6.50 -10.90
CA THR A 235 1.80 -6.04 -9.72
C THR A 235 2.83 -7.04 -9.26
N GLU A 236 3.78 -6.57 -8.46
CA GLU A 236 4.64 -7.39 -7.59
C GLU A 236 4.49 -6.92 -6.14
N ILE A 237 4.69 -7.81 -5.20
CA ILE A 237 4.98 -7.47 -3.81
C ILE A 237 6.48 -7.37 -3.69
N VAL A 238 6.95 -6.22 -3.22
CA VAL A 238 8.37 -5.96 -2.99
C VAL A 238 8.63 -5.68 -1.53
N THR A 239 9.75 -6.15 -1.03
CA THR A 239 10.26 -5.82 0.30
C THR A 239 11.52 -4.99 0.19
N CYS A 240 11.73 -4.10 1.15
CA CYS A 240 12.89 -3.23 1.24
C CYS A 240 13.47 -3.29 2.65
N ASP A 241 14.75 -3.59 2.76
CA ASP A 241 15.53 -3.41 3.98
C ASP A 241 16.17 -2.02 3.93
N PHE A 242 15.64 -1.10 4.71
CA PHE A 242 16.11 0.29 4.72
C PHE A 242 17.37 0.48 5.56
N GLU A 243 17.68 -0.43 6.48
CA GLU A 243 18.91 -0.39 7.27
C GLU A 243 20.13 -0.72 6.41
N SER A 244 19.97 -1.56 5.41
CA SER A 244 21.02 -1.90 4.45
C SER A 244 21.20 -0.87 3.34
N ALA A 245 20.25 0.09 3.19
CA ALA A 245 20.35 1.14 2.19
C ALA A 245 21.56 2.04 2.49
N VAL A 246 22.57 2.02 1.63
CA VAL A 246 23.76 2.86 1.78
C VAL A 246 23.37 4.32 1.49
N PRO A 247 23.42 5.24 2.48
CA PRO A 247 23.16 6.64 2.21
C PRO A 247 24.17 7.14 1.18
N LYS A 248 23.70 7.61 0.03
CA LYS A 248 24.58 8.29 -0.90
C LYS A 248 25.07 9.56 -0.22
N ARG A 249 26.39 9.70 -0.10
CA ARG A 249 27.06 10.92 0.34
C ARG A 249 26.41 12.09 -0.40
N GLN A 250 25.84 13.02 0.35
CA GLN A 250 25.56 14.35 -0.19
C GLN A 250 26.88 14.84 -0.83
N PRO A 251 26.87 15.35 -2.06
CA PRO A 251 28.05 15.99 -2.61
C PRO A 251 28.47 17.08 -1.63
N ASP A 252 29.75 17.06 -1.22
CA ASP A 252 30.32 18.06 -0.34
C ASP A 252 29.95 19.45 -0.86
N LEU A 253 29.13 20.17 -0.10
CA LEU A 253 28.72 21.55 -0.38
C LEU A 253 29.89 22.54 -0.24
N PHE A 254 31.14 22.05 -0.07
CA PHE A 254 32.33 22.81 0.17
C PHE A 254 33.52 22.33 -0.67
N ALA A 255 33.32 21.86 -1.91
CA ALA A 255 34.40 21.64 -2.86
C ALA A 255 34.40 22.72 -3.93
#